data_5e37753e01f873adb87767c4b92c3357
#
_entry.id   5e37753e01f873adb87767c4b92c3357
#
_cell.length_a   1.000
_cell.length_b   1.000
_cell.length_c   1.000
_cell.angle_alpha   90.00
_cell.angle_beta   90.00
_cell.angle_gamma   90.00
#
_symmetry.space_group_name_H-M   'P 1'
#
loop_
_entity.id
_entity.type
_entity.pdbx_description
1 polymer ?
#
loop_
_entity_poly.entity_id
_entity_poly.type
_entity_poly.pdbx_seq_one_letter_code
_entity_poly.pdbx_strand_id
1 'polypeptide(L)'
;MGHGGDGKTSLVESLLNIAGVTDRVGKIADGNTVCDFDPEEIKRKFSISTAVAPVEWNGCKINLLDTPGFFDFESEVQCALRVAESALIVATGKSGPGVGTEKAWAHCEEHAMPRMFYISKIDEENSDYYNSLHKLQKQFGVSVAPIVVPIFEGNRDTVGIVDCVIRKAYRMEGNKRVEIPIPDNMKDRIDQHRAALCENIAELSEDLMERYFAGEEFSDEELIAGIRQGVKDLVLAPVFCGTAATGIGSYALLKGIADYMPSPDEKPVEICEDEKGELIEINCTPNGSTCAFVFKTVADQYGRFSYFKVMSGEVKQDMTLVNKRADANEKMGHIFTVCGKKTTEVPVIGCGDIGAVSKLVTTKTGDTLSMSVRKVELESIEIAPPCYTQAIAPKVKGVEEKISTGLARLRDEDPSFDTEFNPETKQHLISGAGDIHLDVLCSKLKDKFGVEVTLTDPIVPYREKIRKAVTVEGKHKKQSGGHGQYGHVKMEFAPYAEGDYLFQEKIFGGSVPKNFHPAVDKGIREAMEHGVLA
;
A
#
# COMPACT_ATOMS: atom_id res chain seq x y z
N MET A 1 10.35 -0.61 0.44
CA MET A 1 9.62 0.27 -0.49
C MET A 1 10.54 0.74 -1.62
N GLY A 2 10.03 1.39 -2.70
CA GLY A 2 10.81 1.92 -3.82
C GLY A 2 10.13 1.67 -5.16
N HIS A 3 10.75 2.12 -6.25
CA HIS A 3 10.14 2.09 -7.59
C HIS A 3 9.94 0.66 -8.12
N GLY A 4 9.02 0.50 -9.07
CA GLY A 4 8.82 -0.76 -9.78
C GLY A 4 10.10 -1.21 -10.50
N GLY A 5 10.51 -2.47 -10.29
CA GLY A 5 11.73 -3.00 -10.91
C GLY A 5 13.05 -2.72 -10.17
N ASP A 6 13.07 -2.00 -9.06
CA ASP A 6 14.30 -1.72 -8.28
C ASP A 6 14.85 -2.94 -7.50
N GLY A 7 14.17 -4.08 -7.55
CA GLY A 7 14.68 -5.34 -6.97
C GLY A 7 14.30 -5.59 -5.52
N LYS A 8 13.19 -5.01 -5.02
CA LYS A 8 12.67 -5.20 -3.66
C LYS A 8 12.46 -6.67 -3.32
N THR A 9 11.61 -7.35 -4.08
CA THR A 9 11.34 -8.79 -3.91
C THR A 9 12.59 -9.65 -4.04
N SER A 10 13.46 -9.35 -5.01
CA SER A 10 14.74 -10.07 -5.14
C SER A 10 15.64 -9.87 -3.93
N LEU A 11 15.62 -8.67 -3.33
CA LEU A 11 16.35 -8.41 -2.10
C LEU A 11 15.81 -9.23 -0.94
N VAL A 12 14.47 -9.27 -0.75
CA VAL A 12 13.84 -10.10 0.29
C VAL A 12 14.22 -11.58 0.11
N GLU A 13 14.19 -12.11 -1.12
CA GLU A 13 14.62 -13.48 -1.41
C GLU A 13 16.08 -13.74 -0.99
N SER A 14 16.99 -12.79 -1.25
CA SER A 14 18.37 -12.88 -0.81
C SER A 14 18.50 -12.87 0.72
N LEU A 15 17.73 -12.02 1.42
CA LEU A 15 17.72 -11.96 2.88
C LEU A 15 17.20 -13.26 3.50
N LEU A 16 16.11 -13.82 2.95
CA LEU A 16 15.55 -15.10 3.38
C LEU A 16 16.56 -16.24 3.22
N ASN A 17 17.30 -16.26 2.11
CA ASN A 17 18.31 -17.28 1.86
C ASN A 17 19.52 -17.15 2.81
N ILE A 18 20.04 -15.94 3.02
CA ILE A 18 21.16 -15.68 3.94
C ILE A 18 20.76 -16.00 5.40
N ALA A 19 19.52 -15.75 5.77
CA ALA A 19 18.98 -16.11 7.09
C ALA A 19 18.64 -17.60 7.24
N GLY A 20 18.77 -18.40 6.17
CA GLY A 20 18.50 -19.84 6.18
C GLY A 20 17.01 -20.20 6.19
N VAL A 21 16.11 -19.26 5.89
CA VAL A 21 14.66 -19.50 5.77
C VAL A 21 14.35 -20.26 4.49
N THR A 22 15.14 -20.03 3.43
CA THR A 22 15.04 -20.72 2.14
C THR A 22 16.39 -21.36 1.75
N ASP A 23 16.33 -22.50 1.09
CA ASP A 23 17.51 -23.23 0.60
C ASP A 23 18.11 -22.60 -0.68
N ARG A 24 17.34 -21.72 -1.34
CA ARG A 24 17.71 -21.06 -2.60
C ARG A 24 17.12 -19.63 -2.65
N VAL A 25 17.75 -18.78 -3.44
CA VAL A 25 17.20 -17.48 -3.81
C VAL A 25 16.14 -17.67 -4.90
N GLY A 26 14.90 -17.28 -4.63
CA GLY A 26 13.82 -17.28 -5.62
C GLY A 26 14.04 -16.23 -6.71
N LYS A 27 13.48 -16.46 -7.88
CA LYS A 27 13.58 -15.55 -9.03
C LYS A 27 12.19 -15.20 -9.56
N ILE A 28 11.92 -13.92 -9.75
CA ILE A 28 10.66 -13.42 -10.32
C ILE A 28 10.41 -14.01 -11.71
N ALA A 29 11.47 -14.14 -12.53
CA ALA A 29 11.37 -14.71 -13.86
C ALA A 29 10.87 -16.16 -13.86
N ASP A 30 11.26 -16.94 -12.83
CA ASP A 30 10.88 -18.36 -12.68
C ASP A 30 9.55 -18.53 -11.92
N GLY A 31 8.95 -17.44 -11.39
CA GLY A 31 7.70 -17.46 -10.62
C GLY A 31 7.79 -18.29 -9.34
N ASN A 32 8.95 -18.30 -8.68
CA ASN A 32 9.24 -19.17 -7.54
C ASN A 32 9.73 -18.41 -6.30
N THR A 33 9.43 -17.11 -6.23
CA THR A 33 9.71 -16.27 -5.06
C THR A 33 8.73 -16.58 -3.93
N VAL A 34 9.14 -16.29 -2.70
CA VAL A 34 8.30 -16.44 -1.50
C VAL A 34 7.22 -15.36 -1.46
N CYS A 35 7.56 -14.13 -1.88
CA CYS A 35 6.67 -12.98 -1.75
C CYS A 35 5.66 -12.88 -2.87
N ASP A 36 6.06 -13.06 -4.14
CA ASP A 36 5.15 -13.03 -5.29
C ASP A 36 4.55 -14.44 -5.53
N PHE A 37 3.56 -14.81 -4.76
CA PHE A 37 2.94 -16.14 -4.80
C PHE A 37 1.52 -16.15 -5.40
N ASP A 38 0.91 -14.96 -5.58
CA ASP A 38 -0.38 -14.84 -6.27
C ASP A 38 -0.21 -15.17 -7.76
N PRO A 39 -1.12 -15.95 -8.37
CA PRO A 39 -1.05 -16.28 -9.81
C PRO A 39 -0.92 -15.05 -10.72
N GLU A 40 -1.56 -13.92 -10.37
CA GLU A 40 -1.45 -12.69 -11.14
C GLU A 40 -0.06 -12.03 -10.99
N GLU A 41 0.58 -12.08 -9.81
CA GLU A 41 1.96 -11.63 -9.60
C GLU A 41 2.94 -12.46 -10.42
N ILE A 42 2.80 -13.80 -10.38
CA ILE A 42 3.64 -14.72 -11.14
C ILE A 42 3.50 -14.49 -12.64
N LYS A 43 2.28 -14.32 -13.14
CA LYS A 43 1.97 -14.08 -14.54
C LYS A 43 2.51 -12.73 -15.03
N ARG A 44 2.34 -11.68 -14.22
CA ARG A 44 2.73 -10.31 -14.57
C ARG A 44 4.19 -9.99 -14.24
N LYS A 45 4.83 -10.80 -13.39
CA LYS A 45 6.21 -10.65 -12.92
C LYS A 45 6.45 -9.35 -12.15
N PHE A 46 5.46 -8.93 -11.37
CA PHE A 46 5.57 -7.83 -10.41
C PHE A 46 4.61 -8.05 -9.24
N SER A 47 4.96 -7.49 -8.09
CA SER A 47 4.18 -7.56 -6.85
C SER A 47 2.92 -6.69 -6.95
N ILE A 48 1.79 -7.24 -6.54
CA ILE A 48 0.48 -6.58 -6.51
C ILE A 48 0.09 -6.30 -5.05
N SER A 49 0.49 -7.18 -4.15
CA SER A 49 0.03 -7.20 -2.76
C SER A 49 1.23 -7.30 -1.82
N THR A 50 1.14 -6.65 -0.66
CA THR A 50 2.20 -6.73 0.36
C THR A 50 2.34 -8.13 0.90
N ALA A 51 3.55 -8.69 0.87
CA ALA A 51 3.88 -9.99 1.42
C ALA A 51 4.65 -9.87 2.74
N VAL A 52 4.41 -10.81 3.66
CA VAL A 52 5.11 -10.91 4.94
C VAL A 52 6.17 -12.00 4.84
N ALA A 53 7.42 -11.67 5.17
CA ALA A 53 8.56 -12.59 5.12
C ALA A 53 9.43 -12.44 6.38
N PRO A 54 9.18 -13.20 7.45
CA PRO A 54 9.95 -13.11 8.68
C PRO A 54 11.31 -13.78 8.55
N VAL A 55 12.31 -13.20 9.18
CA VAL A 55 13.66 -13.77 9.36
C VAL A 55 14.07 -13.71 10.82
N GLU A 56 14.79 -14.74 11.29
CA GLU A 56 15.47 -14.74 12.58
C GLU A 56 16.92 -14.35 12.36
N TRP A 57 17.38 -13.28 13.02
CA TRP A 57 18.74 -12.76 12.84
C TRP A 57 19.31 -12.19 14.14
N ASN A 58 20.47 -12.70 14.58
CA ASN A 58 21.16 -12.23 15.80
C ASN A 58 20.24 -12.13 17.03
N GLY A 59 19.33 -13.08 17.21
CA GLY A 59 18.38 -13.07 18.33
C GLY A 59 17.19 -12.13 18.17
N CYS A 60 17.08 -11.45 17.04
CA CYS A 60 15.93 -10.63 16.68
C CYS A 60 15.07 -11.34 15.63
N LYS A 61 13.76 -11.21 15.74
CA LYS A 61 12.83 -11.52 14.64
C LYS A 61 12.55 -10.26 13.85
N ILE A 62 12.83 -10.29 12.56
CA ILE A 62 12.59 -9.18 11.62
C ILE A 62 11.46 -9.59 10.68
N ASN A 63 10.33 -8.90 10.73
CA ASN A 63 9.23 -9.08 9.80
C ASN A 63 9.44 -8.16 8.58
N LEU A 64 9.89 -8.73 7.47
CA LEU A 64 10.03 -8.00 6.21
C LEU A 64 8.65 -7.90 5.54
N LEU A 65 8.22 -6.68 5.23
CA LEU A 65 7.02 -6.39 4.46
C LEU A 65 7.44 -5.99 3.05
N ASP A 66 7.34 -6.92 2.09
CA ASP A 66 7.64 -6.64 0.69
C ASP A 66 6.43 -5.97 0.04
N THR A 67 6.59 -4.71 -0.37
CA THR A 67 5.51 -3.88 -0.90
C THR A 67 5.58 -3.75 -2.42
N PRO A 68 4.43 -3.62 -3.11
CA PRO A 68 4.39 -3.32 -4.54
C PRO A 68 5.16 -2.04 -4.88
N GLY A 69 5.66 -1.97 -6.11
CA GLY A 69 6.37 -0.77 -6.61
C GLY A 69 5.60 0.00 -7.68
N PHE A 70 4.44 -0.49 -8.12
CA PHE A 70 3.53 0.21 -9.01
C PHE A 70 2.57 1.07 -8.22
N PHE A 71 2.32 2.28 -8.67
CA PHE A 71 1.47 3.27 -7.99
C PHE A 71 0.01 2.86 -7.93
N ASP A 72 -0.43 2.00 -8.82
CA ASP A 72 -1.75 1.39 -8.82
C ASP A 72 -2.05 0.60 -7.53
N PHE A 73 -1.03 0.18 -6.79
CA PHE A 73 -1.14 -0.59 -5.56
C PHE A 73 -0.61 0.17 -4.34
N GLU A 74 -0.71 1.50 -4.35
CA GLU A 74 -0.27 2.38 -3.27
C GLU A 74 -0.96 2.07 -1.93
N SER A 75 -2.21 1.63 -1.97
CA SER A 75 -2.97 1.19 -0.79
C SER A 75 -2.27 0.08 -0.01
N GLU A 76 -1.61 -0.84 -0.68
CA GLU A 76 -0.83 -1.92 -0.05
C GLU A 76 0.42 -1.38 0.65
N VAL A 77 1.02 -0.30 0.12
CA VAL A 77 2.13 0.40 0.76
C VAL A 77 1.66 1.09 2.03
N GLN A 78 0.50 1.77 2.00
CA GLN A 78 -0.09 2.42 3.18
C GLN A 78 -0.43 1.40 4.27
N CYS A 79 -0.97 0.24 3.90
CA CYS A 79 -1.23 -0.85 4.84
C CYS A 79 0.05 -1.33 5.53
N ALA A 80 1.16 -1.45 4.80
CA ALA A 80 2.45 -1.85 5.36
C ALA A 80 3.05 -0.77 6.27
N LEU A 81 3.01 0.50 5.85
CA LEU A 81 3.49 1.65 6.61
C LEU A 81 2.79 1.79 7.95
N ARG A 82 1.47 1.55 8.00
CA ARG A 82 0.69 1.63 9.23
C ARG A 82 1.20 0.72 10.35
N VAL A 83 1.80 -0.41 9.99
CA VAL A 83 2.25 -1.43 10.96
C VAL A 83 3.77 -1.58 11.05
N ALA A 84 4.54 -0.92 10.19
CA ALA A 84 6.00 -0.97 10.23
C ALA A 84 6.58 0.01 11.26
N GLU A 85 7.76 -0.29 11.80
CA GLU A 85 8.55 0.60 12.64
C GLU A 85 9.52 1.45 11.83
N SER A 86 9.90 0.95 10.66
CA SER A 86 10.91 1.58 9.83
C SER A 86 10.78 1.15 8.37
N ALA A 87 11.41 1.89 7.49
CA ALA A 87 11.39 1.65 6.06
C ALA A 87 12.78 1.43 5.48
N LEU A 88 12.90 0.42 4.62
CA LEU A 88 14.03 0.25 3.72
C LEU A 88 13.63 0.72 2.32
N ILE A 89 14.25 1.81 1.86
CA ILE A 89 13.99 2.39 0.54
C ILE A 89 15.01 1.83 -0.45
N VAL A 90 14.53 1.08 -1.44
CA VAL A 90 15.40 0.46 -2.46
C VAL A 90 15.45 1.35 -3.68
N ALA A 91 16.67 1.68 -4.10
CA ALA A 91 16.96 2.36 -5.35
C ALA A 91 17.97 1.54 -6.15
N THR A 92 18.00 1.67 -7.47
CA THR A 92 18.93 0.88 -8.30
C THR A 92 20.24 1.64 -8.58
N GLY A 93 21.35 0.92 -8.58
CA GLY A 93 22.65 1.46 -8.98
C GLY A 93 22.69 1.93 -10.44
N LYS A 94 21.74 1.52 -11.28
CA LYS A 94 21.67 1.85 -12.70
C LYS A 94 21.11 3.24 -12.97
N SER A 95 19.94 3.57 -12.41
CA SER A 95 19.27 4.86 -12.60
C SER A 95 19.42 5.81 -11.42
N GLY A 96 19.74 5.29 -10.23
CA GLY A 96 19.64 6.02 -8.97
C GLY A 96 18.18 6.16 -8.51
N PRO A 97 17.86 7.19 -7.69
CA PRO A 97 16.51 7.43 -7.22
C PRO A 97 15.55 7.73 -8.37
N GLY A 98 14.39 7.11 -8.33
CA GLY A 98 13.27 7.34 -9.23
C GLY A 98 12.04 7.89 -8.49
N VAL A 99 10.93 8.11 -9.20
CA VAL A 99 9.69 8.64 -8.61
C VAL A 99 9.19 7.78 -7.43
N GLY A 100 9.33 6.45 -7.51
CA GLY A 100 8.97 5.57 -6.39
C GLY A 100 9.88 5.73 -5.18
N THR A 101 11.14 6.13 -5.36
CA THR A 101 12.07 6.47 -4.28
C THR A 101 11.66 7.78 -3.61
N GLU A 102 11.27 8.78 -4.40
CA GLU A 102 10.77 10.08 -3.91
C GLU A 102 9.49 9.91 -3.08
N LYS A 103 8.54 9.16 -3.60
CA LYS A 103 7.30 8.84 -2.87
C LYS A 103 7.57 8.09 -1.57
N ALA A 104 8.44 7.07 -1.61
CA ALA A 104 8.81 6.32 -0.42
C ALA A 104 9.44 7.21 0.66
N TRP A 105 10.28 8.16 0.25
CA TRP A 105 10.85 9.15 1.17
C TRP A 105 9.77 10.08 1.74
N ALA A 106 8.88 10.62 0.89
CA ALA A 106 7.77 11.48 1.33
C ALA A 106 6.85 10.78 2.35
N HIS A 107 6.52 9.51 2.13
CA HIS A 107 5.75 8.73 3.10
C HIS A 107 6.49 8.55 4.44
N CYS A 108 7.82 8.34 4.40
CA CYS A 108 8.59 8.28 5.63
C CYS A 108 8.61 9.62 6.39
N GLU A 109 8.59 10.75 5.69
CA GLU A 109 8.49 12.07 6.31
C GLU A 109 7.09 12.32 6.90
N GLU A 110 6.04 12.00 6.16
CA GLU A 110 4.65 12.14 6.57
C GLU A 110 4.35 11.34 7.86
N HIS A 111 4.87 10.11 7.95
CA HIS A 111 4.66 9.23 9.10
C HIS A 111 5.76 9.30 10.16
N ALA A 112 6.70 10.26 10.07
CA ALA A 112 7.87 10.35 10.94
C ALA A 112 8.58 8.99 11.12
N MET A 113 8.80 8.28 9.99
CA MET A 113 9.28 6.90 10.00
C MET A 113 10.79 6.81 9.82
N PRO A 114 11.52 6.13 10.72
CA PRO A 114 12.92 5.78 10.56
C PRO A 114 13.18 5.06 9.25
N ARG A 115 14.27 5.41 8.56
CA ARG A 115 14.51 4.92 7.20
C ARG A 115 15.96 4.67 6.88
N MET A 116 16.22 3.71 5.99
CA MET A 116 17.50 3.42 5.38
C MET A 116 17.35 3.28 3.88
N PHE A 117 18.46 3.47 3.13
CA PHE A 117 18.52 3.19 1.71
C PHE A 117 19.28 1.90 1.43
N TYR A 118 18.87 1.22 0.35
CA TYR A 118 19.61 0.13 -0.25
C TYR A 118 19.78 0.37 -1.74
N ILE A 119 21.04 0.53 -2.19
CA ILE A 119 21.36 0.63 -3.62
C ILE A 119 21.56 -0.78 -4.16
N SER A 120 20.56 -1.26 -4.90
CA SER A 120 20.49 -2.59 -5.50
C SER A 120 21.18 -2.66 -6.85
N LYS A 121 21.35 -3.89 -7.39
CA LYS A 121 21.77 -4.14 -8.78
C LYS A 121 23.09 -3.44 -9.17
N ILE A 122 24.02 -3.39 -8.22
CA ILE A 122 25.32 -2.76 -8.43
C ILE A 122 26.24 -3.58 -9.34
N ASP A 123 25.86 -4.81 -9.66
CA ASP A 123 26.49 -5.77 -10.58
C ASP A 123 25.95 -5.71 -12.01
N GLU A 124 24.85 -4.98 -12.25
CA GLU A 124 24.29 -4.87 -13.60
C GLU A 124 25.12 -3.96 -14.50
N GLU A 125 25.09 -4.22 -15.80
CA GLU A 125 25.74 -3.39 -16.82
C GLU A 125 25.23 -1.94 -16.74
N ASN A 126 26.15 -0.98 -16.82
CA ASN A 126 25.88 0.45 -16.67
C ASN A 126 25.44 0.89 -15.26
N SER A 127 25.62 0.06 -14.24
CA SER A 127 25.43 0.46 -12.86
C SER A 127 26.58 1.35 -12.37
N ASP A 128 26.24 2.41 -11.60
CA ASP A 128 27.22 3.29 -10.97
C ASP A 128 26.75 3.63 -9.54
N TYR A 129 27.29 2.91 -8.56
CA TYR A 129 26.97 3.10 -7.16
C TYR A 129 27.24 4.54 -6.69
N TYR A 130 28.42 5.09 -7.00
CA TYR A 130 28.80 6.42 -6.49
C TYR A 130 27.97 7.54 -7.11
N ASN A 131 27.60 7.42 -8.38
CA ASN A 131 26.68 8.37 -9.01
C ASN A 131 25.25 8.26 -8.39
N SER A 132 24.81 7.04 -8.10
CA SER A 132 23.51 6.83 -7.45
C SER A 132 23.49 7.36 -6.01
N LEU A 133 24.56 7.12 -5.24
CA LEU A 133 24.75 7.69 -3.90
C LEU A 133 24.75 9.22 -3.94
N HIS A 134 25.50 9.83 -4.87
CA HIS A 134 25.54 11.28 -5.02
C HIS A 134 24.16 11.87 -5.36
N LYS A 135 23.38 11.20 -6.23
CA LYS A 135 22.01 11.62 -6.54
C LYS A 135 21.12 11.55 -5.30
N LEU A 136 21.21 10.47 -4.49
CA LEU A 136 20.46 10.36 -3.22
C LEU A 136 20.82 11.50 -2.27
N GLN A 137 22.13 11.78 -2.07
CA GLN A 137 22.59 12.88 -1.21
C GLN A 137 22.15 14.26 -1.72
N LYS A 138 22.21 14.47 -3.05
CA LYS A 138 21.75 15.72 -3.66
C LYS A 138 20.25 15.96 -3.46
N GLN A 139 19.46 14.90 -3.48
CA GLN A 139 18.00 14.97 -3.43
C GLN A 139 17.46 15.00 -2.00
N PHE A 140 18.04 14.20 -1.11
CA PHE A 140 17.52 13.96 0.25
C PHE A 140 18.42 14.53 1.36
N GLY A 141 19.56 15.13 1.00
CA GLY A 141 20.45 15.82 1.91
C GLY A 141 21.69 15.04 2.35
N VAL A 142 22.53 15.72 3.13
CA VAL A 142 23.82 15.20 3.62
C VAL A 142 23.66 14.12 4.69
N SER A 143 22.48 14.05 5.32
CA SER A 143 22.13 13.00 6.27
C SER A 143 22.12 11.60 5.63
N VAL A 144 22.05 11.50 4.31
CA VAL A 144 22.17 10.24 3.55
C VAL A 144 23.63 9.79 3.54
N ALA A 145 23.99 8.88 4.44
CA ALA A 145 25.37 8.50 4.71
C ALA A 145 25.66 7.03 4.36
N PRO A 146 26.71 6.75 3.56
CA PRO A 146 27.06 5.38 3.21
C PRO A 146 27.68 4.64 4.40
N ILE A 147 27.05 3.52 4.79
CA ILE A 147 27.56 2.57 5.78
C ILE A 147 28.35 1.47 5.08
N VAL A 148 27.87 1.01 3.92
CA VAL A 148 28.50 -0.05 3.15
C VAL A 148 28.75 0.42 1.74
N VAL A 149 29.97 0.23 1.27
CA VAL A 149 30.39 0.58 -0.10
C VAL A 149 30.88 -0.65 -0.86
N PRO A 150 30.68 -0.73 -2.18
CA PRO A 150 31.07 -1.90 -2.97
C PRO A 150 32.57 -1.91 -3.30
N ILE A 151 33.14 -3.13 -3.41
CA ILE A 151 34.47 -3.38 -3.96
C ILE A 151 34.30 -3.82 -5.41
N PHE A 152 34.94 -3.10 -6.33
CA PHE A 152 34.95 -3.43 -7.75
C PHE A 152 36.32 -3.93 -8.18
N GLU A 153 36.34 -4.96 -9.02
CA GLU A 153 37.53 -5.46 -9.73
C GLU A 153 37.35 -5.41 -11.25
N GLY A 154 38.44 -5.30 -12.00
CA GLY A 154 38.43 -5.33 -13.47
C GLY A 154 37.47 -4.32 -14.10
N ASN A 155 36.53 -4.81 -14.90
CA ASN A 155 35.51 -4.02 -15.63
C ASN A 155 34.30 -3.64 -14.78
N ARG A 156 34.46 -3.39 -13.48
CA ARG A 156 33.40 -3.08 -12.51
C ARG A 156 32.62 -4.32 -12.00
N ASP A 157 33.24 -5.50 -12.01
CA ASP A 157 32.65 -6.66 -11.35
C ASP A 157 32.60 -6.43 -9.85
N THR A 158 31.41 -6.52 -9.26
CA THR A 158 31.25 -6.38 -7.81
C THR A 158 31.70 -7.66 -7.12
N VAL A 159 32.83 -7.59 -6.41
CA VAL A 159 33.46 -8.76 -5.75
C VAL A 159 33.22 -8.81 -4.25
N GLY A 160 32.82 -7.69 -3.65
CA GLY A 160 32.60 -7.61 -2.20
C GLY A 160 32.09 -6.24 -1.77
N ILE A 161 32.13 -6.04 -0.46
CA ILE A 161 31.73 -4.77 0.19
C ILE A 161 32.73 -4.39 1.28
N VAL A 162 32.78 -3.11 1.61
CA VAL A 162 33.45 -2.59 2.81
C VAL A 162 32.42 -1.96 3.73
N ASP A 163 32.44 -2.34 4.99
CA ASP A 163 31.73 -1.69 6.08
C ASP A 163 32.60 -0.51 6.57
N CYS A 164 32.12 0.71 6.40
CA CYS A 164 32.83 1.93 6.74
C CYS A 164 32.87 2.20 8.26
N VAL A 165 31.92 1.65 9.03
CA VAL A 165 31.83 1.84 10.47
C VAL A 165 32.92 1.06 11.20
N ILE A 166 33.04 -0.24 10.90
CA ILE A 166 34.00 -1.14 11.54
C ILE A 166 35.29 -1.33 10.73
N ARG A 167 35.42 -0.64 9.59
CA ARG A 167 36.58 -0.72 8.67
C ARG A 167 36.97 -2.16 8.30
N LYS A 168 35.99 -2.96 7.87
CA LYS A 168 36.21 -4.35 7.44
C LYS A 168 35.63 -4.60 6.06
N ALA A 169 36.35 -5.39 5.27
CA ALA A 169 35.94 -5.77 3.94
C ALA A 169 35.53 -7.24 3.89
N TYR A 170 34.55 -7.54 3.07
CA TYR A 170 33.98 -8.88 2.96
C TYR A 170 33.67 -9.23 1.51
N ARG A 171 33.87 -10.51 1.17
CA ARG A 171 33.32 -11.11 -0.05
C ARG A 171 32.44 -12.30 0.26
N MET A 172 31.65 -12.74 -0.71
CA MET A 172 30.87 -13.96 -0.62
C MET A 172 31.61 -15.12 -1.31
N GLU A 173 31.72 -16.25 -0.62
CA GLU A 173 32.17 -17.53 -1.17
C GLU A 173 31.03 -18.54 -1.05
N GLY A 174 30.22 -18.66 -2.13
CA GLY A 174 28.91 -19.30 -2.04
C GLY A 174 28.02 -18.52 -1.06
N ASN A 175 27.43 -19.19 -0.06
CA ASN A 175 26.60 -18.55 0.97
C ASN A 175 27.40 -18.11 2.22
N LYS A 176 28.75 -18.15 2.18
CA LYS A 176 29.57 -17.77 3.33
C LYS A 176 30.21 -16.41 3.11
N ARG A 177 30.09 -15.57 4.12
CA ARG A 177 30.82 -14.30 4.19
C ARG A 177 32.25 -14.54 4.65
N VAL A 178 33.24 -14.07 3.90
CA VAL A 178 34.65 -14.19 4.20
C VAL A 178 35.26 -12.79 4.32
N GLU A 179 35.95 -12.52 5.41
CA GLU A 179 36.68 -11.26 5.61
C GLU A 179 37.93 -11.24 4.71
N ILE A 180 38.17 -10.10 4.07
CA ILE A 180 39.33 -9.86 3.17
C ILE A 180 39.99 -8.54 3.56
N PRO A 181 41.27 -8.32 3.16
CA PRO A 181 41.89 -7.02 3.33
C PRO A 181 41.15 -5.92 2.54
N ILE A 182 41.09 -4.73 3.11
CA ILE A 182 40.58 -3.55 2.39
C ILE A 182 41.55 -3.21 1.25
N PRO A 183 41.07 -3.06 0.00
CA PRO A 183 41.91 -2.63 -1.11
C PRO A 183 42.56 -1.26 -0.84
N ASP A 184 43.86 -1.13 -1.14
CA ASP A 184 44.61 0.10 -0.83
C ASP A 184 44.01 1.35 -1.49
N ASN A 185 43.46 1.22 -2.69
CA ASN A 185 42.79 2.30 -3.42
C ASN A 185 41.45 2.74 -2.82
N MET A 186 40.96 2.08 -1.80
CA MET A 186 39.68 2.41 -1.13
C MET A 186 39.90 3.05 0.25
N LYS A 187 41.08 2.91 0.85
CA LYS A 187 41.34 3.34 2.23
C LYS A 187 40.96 4.80 2.48
N ASP A 188 41.49 5.72 1.67
CA ASP A 188 41.20 7.17 1.81
C ASP A 188 39.71 7.48 1.71
N ARG A 189 38.98 6.80 0.83
CA ARG A 189 37.54 7.00 0.67
C ARG A 189 36.75 6.47 1.86
N ILE A 190 37.16 5.34 2.42
CA ILE A 190 36.52 4.76 3.61
C ILE A 190 36.73 5.68 4.80
N ASP A 191 37.96 6.22 4.97
CA ASP A 191 38.24 7.17 6.03
C ASP A 191 37.42 8.47 5.86
N GLN A 192 37.22 8.95 4.64
CA GLN A 192 36.35 10.09 4.36
C GLN A 192 34.87 9.80 4.72
N HIS A 193 34.33 8.61 4.36
CA HIS A 193 32.98 8.23 4.71
C HIS A 193 32.81 8.08 6.23
N ARG A 194 33.77 7.48 6.92
CA ARG A 194 33.75 7.38 8.38
C ARG A 194 33.84 8.75 9.04
N ALA A 195 34.66 9.65 8.55
CA ALA A 195 34.75 11.02 9.07
C ALA A 195 33.41 11.77 8.93
N ALA A 196 32.76 11.66 7.77
CA ALA A 196 31.43 12.24 7.57
C ALA A 196 30.36 11.62 8.51
N LEU A 197 30.44 10.32 8.81
CA LEU A 197 29.59 9.68 9.81
C LEU A 197 29.85 10.22 11.20
N CYS A 198 31.12 10.40 11.59
CA CYS A 198 31.49 10.99 12.88
C CYS A 198 30.95 12.44 13.01
N GLU A 199 31.00 13.23 11.95
CA GLU A 199 30.45 14.58 11.90
C GLU A 199 28.91 14.56 12.12
N ASN A 200 28.19 13.73 11.37
CA ASN A 200 26.74 13.59 11.53
C ASN A 200 26.34 13.12 12.94
N ILE A 201 27.13 12.24 13.56
CA ILE A 201 26.86 11.74 14.92
C ILE A 201 27.20 12.80 15.95
N ALA A 202 28.25 13.59 15.75
CA ALA A 202 28.63 14.67 16.63
C ALA A 202 27.49 15.70 16.79
N GLU A 203 26.68 15.92 15.76
CA GLU A 203 25.54 16.82 15.79
C GLU A 203 24.38 16.36 16.69
N LEU A 204 24.38 15.09 17.16
CA LEU A 204 23.29 14.53 17.98
C LEU A 204 23.27 15.07 19.43
N SER A 205 24.44 15.51 19.97
CA SER A 205 24.51 16.07 21.31
C SER A 205 25.69 17.01 21.49
N GLU A 206 25.59 17.95 22.44
CA GLU A 206 26.68 18.87 22.78
C GLU A 206 27.95 18.13 23.25
N ASP A 207 27.82 17.05 24.02
CA ASP A 207 28.94 16.23 24.51
C ASP A 207 29.69 15.56 23.34
N LEU A 208 28.96 14.95 22.39
CA LEU A 208 29.58 14.35 21.20
C LEU A 208 30.25 15.41 20.31
N MET A 209 29.68 16.59 20.21
CA MET A 209 30.23 17.69 19.43
C MET A 209 31.51 18.23 20.05
N GLU A 210 31.57 18.41 21.40
CA GLU A 210 32.78 18.82 22.10
C GLU A 210 33.93 17.81 21.91
N ARG A 211 33.64 16.52 22.04
CA ARG A 211 34.63 15.44 21.82
C ARG A 211 35.13 15.40 20.38
N TYR A 212 34.24 15.57 19.41
CA TYR A 212 34.61 15.64 17.99
C TYR A 212 35.57 16.81 17.71
N PHE A 213 35.29 18.01 18.23
CA PHE A 213 36.17 19.17 18.08
C PHE A 213 37.45 19.06 18.88
N ALA A 214 37.47 18.29 19.96
CA ALA A 214 38.69 17.97 20.70
C ALA A 214 39.59 16.98 19.92
N GLY A 215 39.10 16.40 18.81
CA GLY A 215 39.84 15.43 17.99
C GLY A 215 39.85 14.02 18.59
N GLU A 216 38.88 13.70 19.46
CA GLU A 216 38.73 12.36 20.02
C GLU A 216 38.10 11.43 18.97
N GLU A 217 38.70 10.23 18.81
CA GLU A 217 38.11 9.20 17.93
C GLU A 217 36.94 8.51 18.62
N PHE A 218 35.81 8.37 17.91
CA PHE A 218 34.70 7.52 18.36
C PHE A 218 35.02 6.04 18.14
N SER A 219 34.71 5.20 19.14
CA SER A 219 34.76 3.75 18.99
C SER A 219 33.71 3.22 18.02
N ASP A 220 33.85 1.99 17.55
CA ASP A 220 32.88 1.35 16.66
C ASP A 220 31.51 1.22 17.35
N GLU A 221 31.50 0.92 18.65
CA GLU A 221 30.29 0.80 19.47
C GLU A 221 29.58 2.16 19.62
N GLU A 222 30.31 3.23 19.84
CA GLU A 222 29.76 4.60 19.93
C GLU A 222 29.18 5.03 18.56
N LEU A 223 29.85 4.70 17.46
CA LEU A 223 29.32 4.97 16.13
C LEU A 223 28.05 4.18 15.85
N ILE A 224 27.99 2.91 16.20
CA ILE A 224 26.80 2.07 16.04
C ILE A 224 25.63 2.66 16.84
N ALA A 225 25.85 3.04 18.11
CA ALA A 225 24.86 3.65 18.96
C ALA A 225 24.41 5.03 18.43
N GLY A 226 25.35 5.86 17.96
CA GLY A 226 25.06 7.15 17.35
C GLY A 226 24.26 7.02 16.04
N ILE A 227 24.62 6.09 15.16
CA ILE A 227 23.85 5.82 13.93
C ILE A 227 22.41 5.41 14.29
N ARG A 228 22.24 4.47 15.25
CA ARG A 228 20.92 4.06 15.72
C ARG A 228 20.10 5.24 16.22
N GLN A 229 20.69 6.09 17.05
CA GLN A 229 20.00 7.28 17.58
C GLN A 229 19.66 8.25 16.44
N GLY A 230 20.58 8.55 15.53
CA GLY A 230 20.33 9.42 14.38
C GLY A 230 19.25 8.90 13.42
N VAL A 231 19.13 7.58 13.24
CA VAL A 231 18.03 6.95 12.49
C VAL A 231 16.70 7.12 13.21
N LYS A 232 16.68 6.89 14.52
CA LYS A 232 15.48 7.04 15.36
C LYS A 232 14.99 8.48 15.41
N ASP A 233 15.92 9.44 15.47
CA ASP A 233 15.62 10.89 15.49
C ASP A 233 15.37 11.46 14.08
N LEU A 234 15.37 10.62 13.04
CA LEU A 234 15.11 10.96 11.63
C LEU A 234 16.17 11.90 11.00
N VAL A 235 17.30 12.12 11.65
CA VAL A 235 18.38 13.00 11.18
C VAL A 235 19.46 12.28 10.38
N LEU A 236 19.46 10.93 10.37
CA LEU A 236 20.39 10.10 9.60
C LEU A 236 19.65 9.04 8.80
N ALA A 237 20.02 8.89 7.53
CA ALA A 237 19.52 7.83 6.65
C ALA A 237 20.71 7.00 6.12
N PRO A 238 21.04 5.86 6.75
CA PRO A 238 22.12 4.97 6.35
C PRO A 238 21.93 4.40 4.95
N VAL A 239 22.98 4.30 4.16
CA VAL A 239 22.96 3.70 2.83
C VAL A 239 23.74 2.40 2.82
N PHE A 240 23.07 1.33 2.43
CA PHE A 240 23.63 0.03 2.13
C PHE A 240 23.65 -0.22 0.62
N CYS A 241 24.40 -1.21 0.19
CA CYS A 241 24.40 -1.61 -1.21
C CYS A 241 24.67 -3.12 -1.36
N GLY A 242 24.33 -3.64 -2.52
CA GLY A 242 24.63 -5.02 -2.83
C GLY A 242 23.92 -5.56 -4.06
N THR A 243 24.00 -6.87 -4.20
CA THR A 243 23.38 -7.61 -5.28
C THR A 243 22.62 -8.83 -4.72
N ALA A 244 21.34 -8.89 -4.99
CA ALA A 244 20.49 -9.98 -4.52
C ALA A 244 20.88 -11.34 -5.14
N ALA A 245 21.38 -11.33 -6.38
CA ALA A 245 21.71 -12.56 -7.10
C ALA A 245 22.87 -13.34 -6.48
N THR A 246 23.86 -12.63 -5.93
CA THR A 246 25.06 -13.21 -5.33
C THR A 246 25.08 -13.13 -3.80
N GLY A 247 24.11 -12.45 -3.19
CA GLY A 247 24.04 -12.23 -1.75
C GLY A 247 25.06 -11.21 -1.21
N ILE A 248 25.85 -10.57 -2.10
CA ILE A 248 26.80 -9.52 -1.70
C ILE A 248 26.00 -8.36 -1.08
N GLY A 249 26.40 -7.94 0.14
CA GLY A 249 25.72 -6.88 0.90
C GLY A 249 24.55 -7.33 1.75
N SER A 250 23.91 -8.47 1.46
CA SER A 250 22.70 -8.93 2.18
C SER A 250 22.96 -9.22 3.66
N TYR A 251 24.12 -9.83 3.99
CA TYR A 251 24.51 -10.05 5.38
C TYR A 251 24.71 -8.72 6.15
N ALA A 252 25.39 -7.76 5.52
CA ALA A 252 25.60 -6.45 6.12
C ALA A 252 24.28 -5.69 6.32
N LEU A 253 23.35 -5.83 5.38
CA LEU A 253 22.02 -5.23 5.51
C LEU A 253 21.21 -5.83 6.68
N LEU A 254 21.17 -7.17 6.82
CA LEU A 254 20.48 -7.81 7.97
C LEU A 254 21.08 -7.35 9.29
N LYS A 255 22.42 -7.28 9.37
CA LYS A 255 23.11 -6.73 10.53
C LYS A 255 22.72 -5.27 10.78
N GLY A 256 22.72 -4.43 9.73
CA GLY A 256 22.35 -3.02 9.84
C GLY A 256 20.88 -2.81 10.24
N ILE A 257 19.96 -3.65 9.77
CA ILE A 257 18.55 -3.61 10.25
C ILE A 257 18.50 -3.90 11.75
N ALA A 258 19.17 -4.94 12.23
CA ALA A 258 19.19 -5.30 13.64
C ALA A 258 19.89 -4.24 14.52
N ASP A 259 20.97 -3.62 14.03
CA ASP A 259 21.78 -2.67 14.79
C ASP A 259 21.17 -1.25 14.80
N TYR A 260 20.58 -0.81 13.70
CA TYR A 260 20.23 0.61 13.49
C TYR A 260 18.73 0.90 13.48
N MET A 261 17.88 -0.08 13.12
CA MET A 261 16.45 0.16 13.07
C MET A 261 15.80 -0.01 14.45
N PRO A 262 14.82 0.84 14.82
CA PRO A 262 14.11 0.70 16.08
C PRO A 262 13.25 -0.56 16.12
N SER A 263 13.09 -1.11 17.32
CA SER A 263 12.15 -2.18 17.63
C SER A 263 10.75 -1.62 17.95
N PRO A 264 9.69 -2.46 17.96
CA PRO A 264 8.32 -2.01 18.20
C PRO A 264 8.10 -1.29 19.53
N ASP A 265 8.87 -1.61 20.57
CA ASP A 265 8.82 -0.97 21.90
C ASP A 265 9.50 0.40 21.94
N GLU A 266 10.28 0.75 20.92
CA GLU A 266 10.92 2.06 20.76
C GLU A 266 10.08 3.02 19.90
N LYS A 267 8.99 2.55 19.29
CA LYS A 267 8.07 3.39 18.50
C LYS A 267 7.34 4.39 19.43
N PRO A 268 7.03 5.61 18.94
CA PRO A 268 6.16 6.52 19.66
C PRO A 268 4.84 5.85 20.06
N VAL A 269 4.33 6.26 21.21
CA VAL A 269 3.06 5.76 21.77
C VAL A 269 1.92 6.08 20.83
N GLU A 270 1.07 5.11 20.53
CA GLU A 270 -0.16 5.36 19.78
C GLU A 270 -1.25 5.91 20.71
N ILE A 271 -1.86 7.00 20.31
CA ILE A 271 -2.96 7.64 21.03
C ILE A 271 -4.27 7.25 20.35
N CYS A 272 -5.23 6.79 21.12
CA CYS A 272 -6.55 6.44 20.64
C CYS A 272 -7.64 6.84 21.63
N GLU A 273 -8.90 6.79 21.23
CA GLU A 273 -10.03 7.06 22.09
C GLU A 273 -10.66 5.75 22.61
N ASP A 274 -10.99 5.74 23.90
CA ASP A 274 -11.75 4.68 24.52
C ASP A 274 -13.27 4.80 24.24
N GLU A 275 -14.09 3.96 24.87
CA GLU A 275 -15.58 4.01 24.74
C GLU A 275 -16.21 5.30 25.29
N LYS A 276 -15.49 6.04 26.15
CA LYS A 276 -15.96 7.28 26.76
C LYS A 276 -15.49 8.53 26.03
N GLY A 277 -14.63 8.37 24.99
CA GLY A 277 -13.96 9.46 24.29
C GLY A 277 -12.75 10.00 25.06
N GLU A 278 -12.23 9.25 26.04
CA GLU A 278 -11.00 9.62 26.74
C GLU A 278 -9.78 9.17 25.92
N LEU A 279 -8.79 10.06 25.79
CA LEU A 279 -7.53 9.74 25.11
C LEU A 279 -6.72 8.77 25.97
N ILE A 280 -6.34 7.66 25.37
CA ILE A 280 -5.54 6.62 26.01
C ILE A 280 -4.32 6.29 25.17
N GLU A 281 -3.25 5.90 25.85
CA GLU A 281 -1.99 5.50 25.25
C GLU A 281 -1.92 3.97 25.08
N ILE A 282 -1.51 3.52 23.89
CA ILE A 282 -1.22 2.13 23.57
C ILE A 282 0.28 2.01 23.36
N ASN A 283 0.95 1.35 24.30
CA ASN A 283 2.37 1.05 24.26
C ASN A 283 2.60 -0.41 23.85
N CYS A 284 3.65 -0.66 23.09
CA CYS A 284 4.08 -2.01 22.77
C CYS A 284 4.74 -2.66 24.01
N THR A 285 3.92 -3.24 24.88
CA THR A 285 4.38 -3.93 26.09
C THR A 285 3.78 -5.32 26.18
N PRO A 286 4.57 -6.38 26.49
CA PRO A 286 4.08 -7.76 26.59
C PRO A 286 2.97 -7.96 27.61
N ASN A 287 3.00 -7.19 28.70
CA ASN A 287 2.02 -7.30 29.81
C ASN A 287 0.86 -6.30 29.67
N GLY A 288 0.75 -5.59 28.54
CA GLY A 288 -0.33 -4.65 28.27
C GLY A 288 -1.68 -5.33 28.02
N SER A 289 -2.75 -4.54 27.98
CA SER A 289 -4.04 -5.03 27.51
C SER A 289 -3.95 -5.37 26.03
N THR A 290 -4.39 -6.56 25.63
CA THR A 290 -4.28 -7.01 24.24
C THR A 290 -4.99 -6.06 23.28
N CYS A 291 -4.22 -5.59 22.31
CA CYS A 291 -4.68 -4.77 21.19
C CYS A 291 -3.97 -5.24 19.92
N ALA A 292 -4.72 -5.56 18.89
CA ALA A 292 -4.21 -5.98 17.59
C ALA A 292 -4.84 -5.14 16.48
N PHE A 293 -4.03 -4.75 15.50
CA PHE A 293 -4.46 -3.97 14.34
C PHE A 293 -4.45 -4.84 13.08
N VAL A 294 -5.56 -4.90 12.36
CA VAL A 294 -5.70 -5.68 11.13
C VAL A 294 -5.31 -4.82 9.94
N PHE A 295 -4.16 -5.12 9.33
CA PHE A 295 -3.62 -4.30 8.25
C PHE A 295 -3.82 -4.90 6.85
N LYS A 296 -4.24 -6.16 6.76
CA LYS A 296 -4.45 -6.85 5.49
C LYS A 296 -5.47 -7.96 5.63
N THR A 297 -6.32 -8.10 4.62
CA THR A 297 -7.26 -9.21 4.50
C THR A 297 -7.09 -9.86 3.12
N VAL A 298 -7.05 -11.19 3.08
CA VAL A 298 -7.09 -11.99 1.86
C VAL A 298 -8.36 -12.82 1.90
N ALA A 299 -9.14 -12.78 0.83
CA ALA A 299 -10.37 -13.54 0.72
C ALA A 299 -10.23 -14.57 -0.42
N ASP A 300 -10.64 -15.80 -0.16
CA ASP A 300 -10.74 -16.85 -1.16
C ASP A 300 -12.12 -17.53 -1.07
N GLN A 301 -12.31 -18.60 -1.83
CA GLN A 301 -13.55 -19.39 -1.81
C GLN A 301 -13.82 -20.08 -0.48
N TYR A 302 -12.81 -20.21 0.41
CA TYR A 302 -12.89 -20.90 1.70
C TYR A 302 -13.12 -19.92 2.87
N GLY A 303 -12.94 -18.61 2.65
CA GLY A 303 -13.16 -17.58 3.66
C GLY A 303 -12.15 -16.45 3.65
N ARG A 304 -12.13 -15.73 4.77
CA ARG A 304 -11.21 -14.61 4.99
C ARG A 304 -10.03 -15.05 5.84
N PHE A 305 -8.86 -14.52 5.52
CA PHE A 305 -7.62 -14.68 6.26
C PHE A 305 -7.08 -13.28 6.55
N SER A 306 -7.12 -12.88 7.82
CA SER A 306 -6.79 -11.51 8.26
C SER A 306 -5.41 -11.47 8.89
N TYR A 307 -4.54 -10.60 8.39
CA TYR A 307 -3.22 -10.34 8.94
C TYR A 307 -3.32 -9.22 9.97
N PHE A 308 -2.71 -9.41 11.11
CA PHE A 308 -2.73 -8.43 12.19
C PHE A 308 -1.34 -8.26 12.81
N LYS A 309 -1.10 -7.07 13.36
CA LYS A 309 0.03 -6.79 14.23
C LYS A 309 -0.48 -6.64 15.67
N VAL A 310 0.25 -7.22 16.61
CA VAL A 310 -0.04 -7.06 18.04
C VAL A 310 0.58 -5.75 18.52
N MET A 311 -0.26 -4.76 18.78
CA MET A 311 0.15 -3.42 19.20
C MET A 311 0.45 -3.35 20.70
N SER A 312 -0.19 -4.19 21.51
CA SER A 312 0.01 -4.31 22.96
C SER A 312 -0.41 -5.70 23.45
N GLY A 313 0.21 -6.19 24.52
CA GLY A 313 -0.10 -7.50 25.09
C GLY A 313 0.27 -8.66 24.18
N GLU A 314 -0.54 -9.69 24.15
CA GLU A 314 -0.36 -10.87 23.30
C GLU A 314 -1.70 -11.40 22.79
N VAL A 315 -1.72 -11.96 21.59
CA VAL A 315 -2.89 -12.66 21.03
C VAL A 315 -2.67 -14.16 21.17
N LYS A 316 -3.60 -14.84 21.85
CA LYS A 316 -3.60 -16.30 22.05
C LYS A 316 -4.64 -16.97 21.18
N GLN A 317 -4.35 -18.22 20.81
CA GLN A 317 -5.32 -19.09 20.17
C GLN A 317 -6.60 -19.18 21.02
N ASP A 318 -7.76 -19.23 20.35
CA ASP A 318 -9.10 -19.29 20.96
C ASP A 318 -9.51 -18.07 21.82
N MET A 319 -8.67 -17.02 21.91
CA MET A 319 -9.01 -15.77 22.60
C MET A 319 -10.19 -15.07 21.90
N THR A 320 -11.03 -14.40 22.68
CA THR A 320 -12.09 -13.55 22.13
C THR A 320 -11.69 -12.09 22.31
N LEU A 321 -11.67 -11.34 21.21
CA LEU A 321 -11.44 -9.90 21.17
C LEU A 321 -12.68 -9.18 20.63
N VAL A 322 -12.77 -7.90 20.87
CA VAL A 322 -13.88 -7.05 20.42
C VAL A 322 -13.39 -6.18 19.27
N ASN A 323 -14.15 -6.16 18.20
CA ASN A 323 -14.06 -5.16 17.15
C ASN A 323 -14.99 -3.99 17.51
N LYS A 324 -14.41 -2.84 17.91
CA LYS A 324 -15.19 -1.68 18.37
C LYS A 324 -16.03 -1.11 17.23
N ARG A 325 -15.46 -0.96 16.02
CA ARG A 325 -16.18 -0.42 14.84
C ARG A 325 -17.44 -1.25 14.50
N ALA A 326 -17.34 -2.58 14.57
CA ALA A 326 -18.43 -3.48 14.22
C ALA A 326 -19.33 -3.83 15.43
N ASP A 327 -18.99 -3.38 16.63
CA ASP A 327 -19.59 -3.76 17.91
C ASP A 327 -19.80 -5.28 18.03
N ALA A 328 -18.78 -6.05 17.68
CA ALA A 328 -18.86 -7.50 17.58
C ALA A 328 -17.68 -8.19 18.28
N ASN A 329 -17.98 -9.36 18.83
CA ASN A 329 -16.96 -10.26 19.37
C ASN A 329 -16.39 -11.12 18.24
N GLU A 330 -15.05 -11.16 18.13
CA GLU A 330 -14.32 -11.97 17.19
C GLU A 330 -13.48 -13.02 17.92
N LYS A 331 -13.59 -14.26 17.49
CA LYS A 331 -12.81 -15.36 18.08
C LYS A 331 -11.50 -15.54 17.30
N MET A 332 -10.36 -15.39 17.99
CA MET A 332 -9.02 -15.65 17.45
C MET A 332 -8.77 -17.17 17.48
N GLY A 333 -9.46 -17.92 16.61
CA GLY A 333 -9.40 -19.38 16.58
C GLY A 333 -7.98 -19.93 16.41
N HIS A 334 -7.66 -20.47 15.23
CA HIS A 334 -6.28 -20.82 14.89
C HIS A 334 -5.54 -19.57 14.43
N ILE A 335 -4.40 -19.28 15.05
CA ILE A 335 -3.51 -18.17 14.69
C ILE A 335 -2.20 -18.69 14.10
N PHE A 336 -1.63 -17.93 13.18
CA PHE A 336 -0.51 -18.39 12.37
C PHE A 336 0.58 -17.32 12.29
N THR A 337 1.83 -17.73 12.22
CA THR A 337 2.90 -16.94 11.59
C THR A 337 2.88 -17.21 10.09
N VAL A 338 3.28 -16.21 9.30
CA VAL A 338 3.17 -16.25 7.84
C VAL A 338 4.52 -15.93 7.21
N CYS A 339 4.90 -16.72 6.19
CA CYS A 339 6.05 -16.45 5.33
C CYS A 339 5.61 -16.66 3.87
N GLY A 340 5.29 -15.57 3.17
CA GLY A 340 4.65 -15.64 1.85
C GLY A 340 3.35 -16.45 1.90
N LYS A 341 3.29 -17.52 1.11
CA LYS A 341 2.14 -18.45 1.10
C LYS A 341 2.12 -19.44 2.26
N LYS A 342 3.28 -19.67 2.90
CA LYS A 342 3.41 -20.68 3.97
C LYS A 342 2.91 -20.13 5.29
N THR A 343 1.99 -20.85 5.93
CA THR A 343 1.47 -20.55 7.26
C THR A 343 1.94 -21.62 8.26
N THR A 344 2.27 -21.21 9.47
CA THR A 344 2.62 -22.12 10.58
C THR A 344 1.77 -21.77 11.77
N GLU A 345 0.97 -22.71 12.25
CA GLU A 345 0.12 -22.51 13.41
C GLU A 345 0.96 -22.36 14.69
N VAL A 346 0.58 -21.38 15.50
CA VAL A 346 1.26 -21.07 16.77
C VAL A 346 0.25 -20.81 17.87
N PRO A 347 0.59 -21.07 19.14
CA PRO A 347 -0.33 -20.85 20.26
C PRO A 347 -0.48 -19.38 20.66
N VAL A 348 0.51 -18.55 20.35
CA VAL A 348 0.59 -17.15 20.76
C VAL A 348 1.37 -16.30 19.76
N ILE A 349 0.94 -15.07 19.55
CA ILE A 349 1.66 -13.99 18.85
C ILE A 349 1.91 -12.90 19.90
N GLY A 350 3.17 -12.53 20.09
CA GLY A 350 3.60 -11.53 21.08
C GLY A 350 3.47 -10.10 20.60
N CYS A 351 3.66 -9.15 21.54
CA CYS A 351 3.67 -7.72 21.26
C CYS A 351 4.70 -7.35 20.19
N GLY A 352 4.33 -6.49 19.26
CA GLY A 352 5.15 -6.03 18.14
C GLY A 352 5.23 -7.03 16.98
N ASP A 353 4.79 -8.26 17.15
CA ASP A 353 4.86 -9.28 16.12
C ASP A 353 3.63 -9.31 15.21
N ILE A 354 3.81 -9.90 14.03
CA ILE A 354 2.79 -10.04 13.00
C ILE A 354 2.29 -11.49 12.96
N GLY A 355 0.97 -11.65 12.97
CA GLY A 355 0.30 -12.90 12.80
C GLY A 355 -0.85 -12.84 11.82
N ALA A 356 -1.50 -13.98 11.63
CA ALA A 356 -2.71 -14.06 10.86
C ALA A 356 -3.73 -14.97 11.51
N VAL A 357 -5.00 -14.75 11.23
CA VAL A 357 -6.12 -15.52 11.74
C VAL A 357 -7.14 -15.76 10.64
N SER A 358 -7.76 -16.93 10.64
CA SER A 358 -8.82 -17.26 9.69
C SER A 358 -10.20 -17.06 10.30
N LYS A 359 -11.20 -16.84 9.41
CA LYS A 359 -12.64 -16.90 9.74
C LYS A 359 -13.16 -15.79 10.66
N LEU A 360 -12.51 -14.63 10.71
CA LEU A 360 -13.14 -13.44 11.29
C LEU A 360 -14.37 -13.07 10.46
N VAL A 361 -15.47 -12.69 11.14
CA VAL A 361 -16.77 -12.51 10.49
C VAL A 361 -16.99 -11.07 10.05
N THR A 362 -16.77 -10.13 10.96
CA THR A 362 -17.09 -8.69 10.76
C THR A 362 -15.87 -7.82 10.52
N THR A 363 -14.70 -8.34 10.86
CA THR A 363 -13.44 -7.61 10.82
C THR A 363 -12.96 -7.38 9.39
N LYS A 364 -12.49 -6.16 9.12
CA LYS A 364 -11.93 -5.68 7.85
C LYS A 364 -10.52 -5.13 8.04
N THR A 365 -9.83 -4.89 6.94
CA THR A 365 -8.57 -4.13 6.92
C THR A 365 -8.79 -2.73 7.51
N GLY A 366 -7.92 -2.31 8.43
CA GLY A 366 -8.03 -1.06 9.19
C GLY A 366 -8.72 -1.20 10.56
N ASP A 367 -9.28 -2.36 10.88
CA ASP A 367 -9.98 -2.57 12.15
C ASP A 367 -9.02 -2.87 13.31
N THR A 368 -9.44 -2.46 14.50
CA THR A 368 -8.76 -2.78 15.76
C THR A 368 -9.52 -3.86 16.52
N LEU A 369 -8.79 -4.84 17.00
CA LEU A 369 -9.28 -5.90 17.87
C LEU A 369 -8.68 -5.72 19.27
N SER A 370 -9.52 -5.59 20.30
CA SER A 370 -9.07 -5.30 21.66
C SER A 370 -9.83 -6.11 22.72
N MET A 371 -9.33 -6.10 23.96
CA MET A 371 -10.02 -6.74 25.07
C MET A 371 -11.34 -6.03 25.40
N SER A 372 -12.36 -6.80 25.76
CA SER A 372 -13.67 -6.26 26.15
C SER A 372 -13.64 -5.30 27.34
N VAL A 373 -12.65 -5.43 28.22
CA VAL A 373 -12.45 -4.54 29.37
C VAL A 373 -11.83 -3.18 28.99
N ARG A 374 -11.25 -3.07 27.80
CA ARG A 374 -10.63 -1.86 27.26
C ARG A 374 -10.83 -1.84 25.76
N LYS A 375 -12.03 -1.47 25.33
CA LYS A 375 -12.35 -1.35 23.91
C LYS A 375 -11.75 -0.07 23.34
N VAL A 376 -10.89 -0.23 22.37
CA VAL A 376 -10.18 0.88 21.71
C VAL A 376 -10.33 0.78 20.19
N GLU A 377 -10.11 1.91 19.54
CA GLU A 377 -10.04 2.00 18.09
C GLU A 377 -8.83 2.86 17.73
N LEU A 378 -7.85 2.21 17.12
CA LEU A 378 -6.66 2.88 16.61
C LEU A 378 -7.00 3.60 15.31
N GLU A 379 -6.22 4.62 14.98
CA GLU A 379 -6.33 5.31 13.71
C GLU A 379 -6.27 4.32 12.54
N SER A 380 -7.24 4.43 11.66
CA SER A 380 -7.36 3.55 10.49
C SER A 380 -6.33 3.92 9.42
N ILE A 381 -6.28 3.11 8.36
CA ILE A 381 -5.39 3.35 7.22
C ILE A 381 -6.02 4.39 6.30
N GLU A 382 -5.29 5.46 6.00
CA GLU A 382 -5.70 6.43 4.98
C GLU A 382 -5.44 5.87 3.59
N ILE A 383 -6.52 5.55 2.89
CA ILE A 383 -6.47 5.06 1.51
C ILE A 383 -6.97 6.16 0.59
N ALA A 384 -6.16 6.53 -0.39
CA ALA A 384 -6.53 7.52 -1.38
C ALA A 384 -7.80 7.07 -2.17
N PRO A 385 -8.74 7.98 -2.44
CA PRO A 385 -9.92 7.65 -3.21
C PRO A 385 -9.54 7.22 -4.64
N PRO A 386 -10.29 6.30 -5.25
CA PRO A 386 -10.05 5.87 -6.62
C PRO A 386 -10.22 7.03 -7.61
N CYS A 387 -9.33 7.12 -8.60
CA CYS A 387 -9.29 8.23 -9.56
C CYS A 387 -9.52 7.81 -11.03
N TYR A 388 -9.58 6.51 -11.32
CA TYR A 388 -9.78 5.99 -12.66
C TYR A 388 -11.03 5.12 -12.73
N THR A 389 -12.01 5.50 -13.56
CA THR A 389 -13.32 4.83 -13.63
C THR A 389 -13.56 4.26 -15.02
N GLN A 390 -14.07 3.02 -15.05
CA GLN A 390 -14.51 2.32 -16.25
C GLN A 390 -15.91 1.72 -16.05
N ALA A 391 -16.66 1.55 -17.13
CA ALA A 391 -17.89 0.77 -17.09
C ALA A 391 -17.55 -0.73 -17.22
N ILE A 392 -18.12 -1.55 -16.32
CA ILE A 392 -17.91 -2.99 -16.28
C ILE A 392 -19.17 -3.70 -16.75
N ALA A 393 -19.02 -4.62 -17.68
CA ALA A 393 -20.11 -5.44 -18.19
C ALA A 393 -19.69 -6.91 -18.32
N PRO A 394 -20.61 -7.86 -18.09
CA PRO A 394 -20.33 -9.28 -18.32
C PRO A 394 -20.14 -9.58 -19.80
N LYS A 395 -19.19 -10.45 -20.14
CA LYS A 395 -19.07 -10.99 -21.50
C LYS A 395 -20.24 -11.91 -21.88
N VAL A 396 -20.85 -12.54 -20.89
CA VAL A 396 -22.00 -13.44 -21.05
C VAL A 396 -23.16 -12.93 -20.21
N LYS A 397 -24.34 -12.77 -20.81
CA LYS A 397 -25.53 -12.32 -20.09
C LYS A 397 -25.97 -13.32 -19.01
N GLY A 398 -26.51 -12.81 -17.91
CA GLY A 398 -27.07 -13.62 -16.82
C GLY A 398 -26.08 -13.96 -15.71
N VAL A 399 -24.90 -13.32 -15.66
CA VAL A 399 -23.90 -13.45 -14.58
C VAL A 399 -23.68 -12.16 -13.79
N GLU A 400 -24.54 -11.16 -13.95
CA GLU A 400 -24.45 -9.83 -13.33
C GLU A 400 -24.39 -9.92 -11.80
N GLU A 401 -25.21 -10.80 -11.20
CA GLU A 401 -25.21 -11.03 -9.75
C GLU A 401 -23.87 -11.61 -9.24
N LYS A 402 -23.25 -12.47 -10.06
CA LYS A 402 -21.92 -13.01 -9.71
C LYS A 402 -20.83 -11.94 -9.76
N ILE A 403 -20.94 -10.98 -10.67
CA ILE A 403 -20.01 -9.83 -10.73
C ILE A 403 -20.13 -9.04 -9.42
N SER A 404 -21.35 -8.64 -9.04
CA SER A 404 -21.58 -7.86 -7.82
C SER A 404 -21.09 -8.59 -6.58
N THR A 405 -21.35 -9.89 -6.48
CA THR A 405 -20.89 -10.72 -5.36
C THR A 405 -19.35 -10.85 -5.35
N GLY A 406 -18.75 -11.06 -6.53
CA GLY A 406 -17.30 -11.17 -6.67
C GLY A 406 -16.59 -9.86 -6.31
N LEU A 407 -17.09 -8.73 -6.82
CA LEU A 407 -16.55 -7.40 -6.49
C LEU A 407 -16.70 -7.06 -5.01
N ALA A 408 -17.82 -7.40 -4.39
CA ALA A 408 -17.99 -7.19 -2.95
C ALA A 408 -16.96 -7.96 -2.11
N ARG A 409 -16.62 -9.19 -2.50
CA ARG A 409 -15.57 -9.98 -1.84
C ARG A 409 -14.17 -9.44 -2.12
N LEU A 410 -13.89 -8.99 -3.36
CA LEU A 410 -12.62 -8.36 -3.68
C LEU A 410 -12.43 -7.04 -2.92
N ARG A 411 -13.51 -6.30 -2.63
CA ARG A 411 -13.47 -5.08 -1.83
C ARG A 411 -13.11 -5.34 -0.35
N ASP A 412 -13.38 -6.54 0.15
CA ASP A 412 -12.90 -6.95 1.49
C ASP A 412 -11.37 -7.15 1.51
N GLU A 413 -10.76 -7.53 0.36
CA GLU A 413 -9.29 -7.63 0.22
C GLU A 413 -8.66 -6.26 -0.05
N ASP A 414 -9.25 -5.50 -0.96
CA ASP A 414 -8.72 -4.25 -1.49
C ASP A 414 -9.75 -3.12 -1.34
N PRO A 415 -9.62 -2.31 -0.32
CA PRO A 415 -10.53 -1.19 -0.09
C PRO A 415 -10.29 0.02 -1.01
N SER A 416 -9.27 -0.01 -1.89
CA SER A 416 -8.87 1.12 -2.74
C SER A 416 -9.67 1.23 -4.04
N PHE A 417 -10.59 0.31 -4.32
CA PHE A 417 -11.53 0.43 -5.43
C PHE A 417 -12.97 0.56 -4.98
N ASP A 418 -13.82 1.13 -5.82
CA ASP A 418 -15.24 1.26 -5.56
C ASP A 418 -16.08 0.83 -6.76
N THR A 419 -17.36 0.56 -6.50
CA THR A 419 -18.32 0.16 -7.53
C THR A 419 -19.63 0.88 -7.32
N GLU A 420 -20.21 1.43 -8.39
CA GLU A 420 -21.51 2.06 -8.36
C GLU A 420 -22.36 1.67 -9.58
N PHE A 421 -23.67 1.80 -9.44
CA PHE A 421 -24.58 1.72 -10.57
C PHE A 421 -25.07 3.11 -10.95
N ASN A 422 -24.77 3.54 -12.18
CA ASN A 422 -25.27 4.80 -12.71
C ASN A 422 -26.66 4.60 -13.31
N PRO A 423 -27.74 5.12 -12.69
CA PRO A 423 -29.11 4.92 -13.16
C PRO A 423 -29.43 5.64 -14.48
N GLU A 424 -28.72 6.72 -14.80
CA GLU A 424 -28.94 7.47 -16.04
C GLU A 424 -28.41 6.71 -17.24
N THR A 425 -27.16 6.22 -17.17
CA THR A 425 -26.53 5.47 -18.27
C THR A 425 -26.78 3.98 -18.20
N LYS A 426 -27.39 3.50 -17.10
CA LYS A 426 -27.64 2.08 -16.79
C LYS A 426 -26.36 1.23 -16.83
N GLN A 427 -25.23 1.83 -16.49
CA GLN A 427 -23.95 1.17 -16.43
C GLN A 427 -23.56 0.86 -14.98
N HIS A 428 -22.95 -0.31 -14.80
CA HIS A 428 -22.16 -0.57 -13.60
C HIS A 428 -20.77 0.02 -13.82
N LEU A 429 -20.31 0.83 -12.89
CA LEU A 429 -19.02 1.48 -12.91
C LEU A 429 -18.11 0.83 -11.87
N ILE A 430 -16.84 0.72 -12.21
CA ILE A 430 -15.76 0.31 -11.31
C ILE A 430 -14.69 1.40 -11.33
N SER A 431 -14.28 1.86 -10.16
CA SER A 431 -13.27 2.91 -9.99
C SER A 431 -12.09 2.36 -9.19
N GLY A 432 -10.88 2.57 -9.66
CA GLY A 432 -9.64 2.13 -9.01
C GLY A 432 -8.53 3.18 -9.14
N ALA A 433 -7.32 2.83 -8.73
CA ALA A 433 -6.16 3.72 -8.78
C ALA A 433 -5.64 3.95 -10.21
N GLY A 434 -5.79 2.97 -11.10
CA GLY A 434 -5.31 3.06 -12.48
C GLY A 434 -5.81 1.90 -13.34
N ASP A 435 -5.36 1.86 -14.60
CA ASP A 435 -5.74 0.85 -15.58
C ASP A 435 -5.22 -0.54 -15.21
N ILE A 436 -3.98 -0.64 -14.71
CA ILE A 436 -3.39 -1.90 -14.25
C ILE A 436 -4.18 -2.46 -13.06
N HIS A 437 -4.61 -1.58 -12.13
CA HIS A 437 -5.43 -1.98 -11.00
C HIS A 437 -6.74 -2.63 -11.44
N LEU A 438 -7.49 -1.95 -12.33
CA LEU A 438 -8.77 -2.48 -12.83
C LEU A 438 -8.59 -3.78 -13.64
N ASP A 439 -7.50 -3.90 -14.41
CA ASP A 439 -7.20 -5.13 -15.14
C ASP A 439 -6.89 -6.31 -14.20
N VAL A 440 -6.18 -6.06 -13.10
CA VAL A 440 -5.94 -7.07 -12.04
C VAL A 440 -7.26 -7.49 -11.40
N LEU A 441 -8.15 -6.56 -11.06
CA LEU A 441 -9.47 -6.88 -10.49
C LEU A 441 -10.30 -7.74 -11.45
N CYS A 442 -10.29 -7.44 -12.76
CA CYS A 442 -10.96 -8.26 -13.77
C CYS A 442 -10.36 -9.67 -13.87
N SER A 443 -9.03 -9.80 -13.81
CA SER A 443 -8.36 -11.09 -13.77
C SER A 443 -8.73 -11.88 -12.52
N LYS A 444 -8.71 -11.27 -11.34
CA LYS A 444 -9.13 -11.90 -10.08
C LYS A 444 -10.61 -12.32 -10.10
N LEU A 445 -11.50 -11.53 -10.72
CA LEU A 445 -12.90 -11.93 -10.93
C LEU A 445 -13.02 -13.20 -11.76
N LYS A 446 -12.23 -13.31 -12.82
CA LYS A 446 -12.20 -14.51 -13.66
C LYS A 446 -11.65 -15.70 -12.90
N ASP A 447 -10.50 -15.57 -12.27
CA ASP A 447 -9.76 -16.68 -11.67
C ASP A 447 -10.41 -17.20 -10.37
N LYS A 448 -10.88 -16.31 -9.51
CA LYS A 448 -11.51 -16.67 -8.22
C LYS A 448 -13.01 -16.97 -8.33
N PHE A 449 -13.74 -16.30 -9.23
CA PHE A 449 -15.20 -16.37 -9.30
C PHE A 449 -15.73 -16.91 -10.64
N GLY A 450 -14.85 -17.16 -11.62
CA GLY A 450 -15.22 -17.71 -12.93
C GLY A 450 -16.05 -16.75 -13.79
N VAL A 451 -15.91 -15.43 -13.60
CA VAL A 451 -16.70 -14.42 -14.31
C VAL A 451 -15.81 -13.56 -15.20
N GLU A 452 -16.04 -13.65 -16.50
CA GLU A 452 -15.36 -12.79 -17.48
C GLU A 452 -16.14 -11.50 -17.71
N VAL A 453 -15.44 -10.38 -17.64
CA VAL A 453 -15.98 -9.04 -17.82
C VAL A 453 -15.27 -8.29 -18.94
N THR A 454 -15.90 -7.21 -19.42
CA THR A 454 -15.31 -6.23 -20.34
C THR A 454 -15.38 -4.87 -19.69
N LEU A 455 -14.28 -4.13 -19.79
CA LEU A 455 -14.23 -2.71 -19.41
C LEU A 455 -14.41 -1.85 -20.65
N THR A 456 -15.16 -0.76 -20.51
CA THR A 456 -15.36 0.25 -21.54
C THR A 456 -15.41 1.63 -20.92
N ASP A 457 -15.21 2.68 -21.71
CA ASP A 457 -15.32 4.03 -21.21
C ASP A 457 -16.74 4.31 -20.70
N PRO A 458 -16.89 5.01 -19.56
CA PRO A 458 -18.19 5.41 -19.05
C PRO A 458 -18.90 6.34 -20.02
N ILE A 459 -20.20 6.15 -20.19
CA ILE A 459 -21.02 7.07 -20.96
C ILE A 459 -21.19 8.36 -20.16
N VAL A 460 -20.84 9.48 -20.76
CA VAL A 460 -21.07 10.79 -20.16
C VAL A 460 -22.55 11.16 -20.36
N PRO A 461 -23.35 11.30 -19.29
CA PRO A 461 -24.74 11.68 -19.41
C PRO A 461 -24.84 13.16 -19.79
N TYR A 462 -25.00 13.43 -21.09
CA TYR A 462 -25.24 14.77 -21.55
C TYR A 462 -26.68 15.19 -21.24
N ARG A 463 -26.84 16.44 -20.83
CA ARG A 463 -28.14 17.03 -20.57
C ARG A 463 -28.40 18.20 -21.47
N GLU A 464 -29.60 18.28 -22.01
CA GLU A 464 -30.06 19.39 -22.84
C GLU A 464 -30.74 20.44 -21.96
N LYS A 465 -30.63 21.70 -22.37
CA LYS A 465 -31.39 22.78 -21.78
C LYS A 465 -31.96 23.72 -22.81
N ILE A 466 -33.13 24.27 -22.52
CA ILE A 466 -33.78 25.29 -23.33
C ILE A 466 -33.07 26.63 -23.12
N ARG A 467 -32.66 27.30 -24.20
CA ARG A 467 -31.98 28.60 -24.15
C ARG A 467 -32.91 29.78 -24.37
N LYS A 468 -34.08 29.57 -25.00
CA LYS A 468 -35.07 30.58 -25.36
C LYS A 468 -36.45 30.10 -24.98
N ALA A 469 -37.34 31.06 -24.69
CA ALA A 469 -38.75 30.76 -24.62
C ALA A 469 -39.29 30.42 -26.02
N VAL A 470 -40.00 29.32 -26.14
CA VAL A 470 -40.63 28.84 -27.38
C VAL A 470 -42.05 28.36 -27.09
N THR A 471 -42.94 28.67 -28.00
CA THR A 471 -44.31 28.15 -27.92
C THR A 471 -44.48 27.04 -28.95
N VAL A 472 -44.95 25.89 -28.49
CA VAL A 472 -45.17 24.71 -29.34
C VAL A 472 -46.57 24.17 -29.14
N GLU A 473 -47.09 23.51 -30.19
CA GLU A 473 -48.38 22.92 -30.24
C GLU A 473 -48.23 21.40 -30.42
N GLY A 474 -48.77 20.62 -29.46
CA GLY A 474 -48.83 19.16 -29.50
C GLY A 474 -50.24 18.71 -29.82
N LYS A 475 -50.43 17.94 -30.90
CA LYS A 475 -51.71 17.41 -31.32
C LYS A 475 -51.61 15.92 -31.60
N HIS A 476 -52.35 15.13 -30.81
CA HIS A 476 -52.50 13.71 -31.00
C HIS A 476 -53.92 13.40 -31.48
N LYS A 477 -54.03 12.80 -32.66
CA LYS A 477 -55.31 12.31 -33.18
C LYS A 477 -55.09 10.92 -33.77
N LYS A 478 -55.62 9.90 -33.13
CA LYS A 478 -55.53 8.52 -33.60
C LYS A 478 -56.90 7.85 -33.53
N GLN A 479 -57.33 7.28 -34.65
CA GLN A 479 -58.56 6.52 -34.72
C GLN A 479 -58.31 5.23 -35.49
N SER A 480 -58.35 4.10 -34.79
CA SER A 480 -58.17 2.75 -35.38
C SER A 480 -59.27 1.84 -34.86
N GLY A 481 -60.52 2.11 -35.34
CA GLY A 481 -61.72 1.39 -34.94
C GLY A 481 -62.26 1.79 -33.53
N GLY A 482 -63.60 1.93 -33.39
CA GLY A 482 -64.24 2.21 -32.10
C GLY A 482 -64.00 3.62 -31.56
N HIS A 483 -63.47 3.71 -30.33
CA HIS A 483 -63.20 5.01 -29.69
C HIS A 483 -61.88 5.63 -30.17
N GLY A 484 -61.94 6.86 -30.73
CA GLY A 484 -60.78 7.62 -31.13
C GLY A 484 -60.05 8.27 -29.94
N GLN A 485 -58.75 8.43 -30.07
CA GLN A 485 -57.91 9.19 -29.13
C GLN A 485 -57.69 10.60 -29.67
N TYR A 486 -57.91 11.61 -28.83
CA TYR A 486 -57.65 13.00 -29.18
C TYR A 486 -57.06 13.76 -27.99
N GLY A 487 -55.94 14.43 -28.21
CA GLY A 487 -55.31 15.35 -27.26
C GLY A 487 -54.68 16.51 -28.04
N HIS A 488 -54.92 17.73 -27.59
CA HIS A 488 -54.39 18.92 -28.23
C HIS A 488 -54.02 19.92 -27.14
N VAL A 489 -52.74 20.27 -27.06
CA VAL A 489 -52.20 21.23 -26.10
C VAL A 489 -51.29 22.22 -26.79
N LYS A 490 -51.31 23.46 -26.33
CA LYS A 490 -50.38 24.51 -26.73
C LYS A 490 -49.60 24.93 -25.49
N MET A 491 -48.30 24.86 -25.51
CA MET A 491 -47.43 25.06 -24.37
C MET A 491 -46.29 26.04 -24.71
N GLU A 492 -45.94 26.83 -23.72
CA GLU A 492 -44.72 27.66 -23.74
C GLU A 492 -43.66 26.97 -22.86
N PHE A 493 -42.49 26.72 -23.45
CA PHE A 493 -41.31 26.23 -22.76
C PHE A 493 -40.31 27.36 -22.64
N ALA A 494 -39.79 27.61 -21.45
CA ALA A 494 -38.83 28.68 -21.20
C ALA A 494 -37.71 28.21 -20.27
N PRO A 495 -36.51 28.82 -20.31
CA PRO A 495 -35.49 28.60 -19.31
C PRO A 495 -36.02 28.87 -17.90
N TYR A 496 -35.69 28.01 -16.95
CA TYR A 496 -36.05 28.16 -15.56
C TYR A 496 -34.78 28.18 -14.71
N ALA A 497 -34.58 29.23 -13.91
CA ALA A 497 -33.35 29.46 -13.15
C ALA A 497 -33.41 29.02 -11.68
N GLU A 498 -34.63 28.81 -11.16
CA GLU A 498 -34.86 28.55 -9.72
C GLU A 498 -34.96 27.05 -9.39
N GLY A 499 -34.75 26.15 -10.37
CA GLY A 499 -34.79 24.70 -10.19
C GLY A 499 -34.76 23.95 -11.52
N ASP A 500 -34.88 22.62 -11.45
CA ASP A 500 -34.79 21.74 -12.64
C ASP A 500 -36.05 21.77 -13.51
N TYR A 501 -37.21 21.99 -12.90
CA TYR A 501 -38.50 21.93 -13.61
C TYR A 501 -39.61 22.64 -12.85
N LEU A 502 -40.44 23.40 -13.59
CA LEU A 502 -41.66 24.04 -13.08
C LEU A 502 -42.79 23.88 -14.09
N PHE A 503 -43.89 23.22 -13.69
CA PHE A 503 -45.10 23.18 -14.49
C PHE A 503 -46.10 24.23 -14.01
N GLN A 504 -46.53 25.09 -14.89
CA GLN A 504 -47.54 26.12 -14.64
C GLN A 504 -48.65 26.08 -15.68
N GLU A 505 -49.88 26.37 -15.26
CA GLU A 505 -51.03 26.50 -16.15
C GLU A 505 -51.41 27.96 -16.34
N LYS A 506 -51.67 28.35 -17.57
CA LYS A 506 -52.18 29.68 -17.98
C LYS A 506 -53.44 29.52 -18.83
N ILE A 507 -54.31 28.59 -18.48
CA ILE A 507 -55.49 28.26 -19.29
C ILE A 507 -56.60 29.25 -19.04
N PHE A 508 -57.15 29.80 -20.13
CA PHE A 508 -58.29 30.67 -20.09
C PHE A 508 -59.54 29.96 -20.68
N GLY A 509 -60.68 30.09 -20.00
CA GLY A 509 -61.94 29.53 -20.50
C GLY A 509 -62.09 27.99 -20.41
N GLY A 510 -61.19 27.27 -19.69
CA GLY A 510 -61.31 25.84 -19.48
C GLY A 510 -61.05 24.95 -20.70
N SER A 511 -60.30 25.44 -21.68
CA SER A 511 -59.99 24.72 -22.93
C SER A 511 -59.26 23.39 -22.75
N VAL A 512 -58.52 23.21 -21.65
CA VAL A 512 -58.03 21.92 -21.17
C VAL A 512 -58.56 21.70 -19.75
N PRO A 513 -59.43 20.74 -19.51
CA PRO A 513 -59.95 20.49 -18.17
C PRO A 513 -58.87 20.10 -17.16
N LYS A 514 -59.04 20.57 -15.90
CA LYS A 514 -58.03 20.42 -14.84
C LYS A 514 -57.60 18.97 -14.56
N ASN A 515 -58.49 18.02 -14.76
CA ASN A 515 -58.22 16.61 -14.60
C ASN A 515 -57.18 16.03 -15.59
N PHE A 516 -56.89 16.74 -16.68
CA PHE A 516 -55.86 16.34 -17.66
C PHE A 516 -54.51 17.02 -17.47
N HIS A 517 -54.40 18.05 -16.60
CA HIS A 517 -53.12 18.72 -16.31
C HIS A 517 -52.05 17.73 -15.78
N PRO A 518 -52.34 16.81 -14.85
CA PRO A 518 -51.35 15.82 -14.40
C PRO A 518 -50.87 14.90 -15.54
N ALA A 519 -51.73 14.61 -16.52
CA ALA A 519 -51.36 13.79 -17.66
C ALA A 519 -50.40 14.54 -18.63
N VAL A 520 -50.61 15.86 -18.77
CA VAL A 520 -49.68 16.71 -19.55
C VAL A 520 -48.33 16.83 -18.84
N ASP A 521 -48.34 17.12 -17.53
CA ASP A 521 -47.12 17.20 -16.73
C ASP A 521 -46.31 15.88 -16.77
N LYS A 522 -47.00 14.75 -16.62
CA LYS A 522 -46.38 13.44 -16.74
C LYS A 522 -45.76 13.22 -18.11
N GLY A 523 -46.46 13.56 -19.20
CA GLY A 523 -45.93 13.43 -20.56
C GLY A 523 -44.72 14.31 -20.84
N ILE A 524 -44.64 15.51 -20.22
CA ILE A 524 -43.47 16.37 -20.30
C ILE A 524 -42.27 15.71 -19.55
N ARG A 525 -42.49 15.22 -18.35
CA ARG A 525 -41.45 14.54 -17.56
C ARG A 525 -40.90 13.32 -18.27
N GLU A 526 -41.75 12.49 -18.85
CA GLU A 526 -41.36 11.34 -19.65
C GLU A 526 -40.54 11.76 -20.88
N ALA A 527 -40.92 12.87 -21.55
CA ALA A 527 -40.18 13.40 -22.70
C ALA A 527 -38.81 14.04 -22.29
N MET A 528 -38.67 14.47 -21.03
CA MET A 528 -37.41 14.98 -20.49
C MET A 528 -36.42 13.89 -20.13
N GLU A 529 -36.85 12.62 -20.02
CA GLU A 529 -35.94 11.48 -19.77
C GLU A 529 -35.03 11.18 -20.96
N HIS A 530 -35.47 11.56 -22.17
CA HIS A 530 -34.74 11.38 -23.40
C HIS A 530 -34.79 12.66 -24.24
N GLY A 531 -33.63 13.30 -24.41
CA GLY A 531 -33.49 14.48 -25.22
C GLY A 531 -33.57 14.18 -26.73
N VAL A 532 -33.54 15.24 -27.54
CA VAL A 532 -33.50 15.15 -29.02
C VAL A 532 -32.06 14.97 -29.52
N LEU A 533 -31.08 15.51 -28.77
CA LEU A 533 -29.65 15.55 -29.12
C LEU A 533 -28.84 14.59 -28.25
N ALA A 534 -29.30 14.27 -27.07
CA ALA A 534 -28.63 13.43 -26.07
C ALA A 534 -29.58 12.42 -25.42
#